data_f9983ef225569e8e453777ec00704eca
#
_entry.id   f9983ef225569e8e453777ec00704eca
#
_cell.length_a   1.000
_cell.length_b   1.000
_cell.length_c   1.000
_cell.angle_alpha   90.00
_cell.angle_beta   90.00
_cell.angle_gamma   90.00
#
_symmetry.space_group_name_H-M   'P 1'
#
loop_
_entity.id
_entity.type
_entity.pdbx_description
1 polymer ?
#
loop_
_entity_poly.entity_id
_entity_poly.type
_entity_poly.pdbx_seq_one_letter_code
_entity_poly.pdbx_strand_id
1 'polypeptide(L)'
;PSFIEPYQGAATGVGGIIRDIFTMGARPIALLDSLRFGPLQPDAGTTPEVAARNRHLFNGVVAGIGGYGNCIGIPTVGGEVSFSPSYSGNPLVNAMCVGVGRIDKLVRARADGPGNLLMLVGADTGRDGIHGATFASVQLDESSEERRPAVQVGNPFLEKLLMEACLQLTEEHGDWIVGLQDLGAAGLTSSAVECAAKAATGIIIDVARVPRREAGMTPYEVMLSESQERMLVIVKPEHEDDVRGLFEHWELHCATIGIVTGDGLVRICDGALEVACVSATMLVDAPTYTREAVKPAWLTALQEFDFTTLPDIGSDAYNGSNRAGLVSDTLLELLASPEIASKRVVWRQYDHQVGTNTVVPPGSDAAVVRIKGTKKALAISTDGNAAYTYLDPYMGGAIAVAEAAR
;
A
#
# COMPACT_ATOMS: atom_id res chain seq x y z
N PRO A 1 -4.29 -6.83 -7.70
CA PRO A 1 -5.73 -6.47 -7.60
C PRO A 1 -6.13 -5.39 -8.62
N SER A 2 -5.37 -4.29 -8.77
CA SER A 2 -5.73 -3.16 -9.67
C SER A 2 -5.88 -3.51 -11.14
N PHE A 3 -5.31 -4.62 -11.61
CA PHE A 3 -5.54 -5.14 -12.95
C PHE A 3 -7.00 -5.57 -13.17
N ILE A 4 -7.65 -6.17 -12.16
CA ILE A 4 -9.01 -6.69 -12.23
C ILE A 4 -10.02 -5.64 -11.76
N GLU A 5 -9.78 -5.07 -10.59
CA GLU A 5 -10.59 -4.05 -9.94
C GLU A 5 -9.75 -2.81 -9.63
N PRO A 6 -9.56 -1.90 -10.60
CA PRO A 6 -8.64 -0.78 -10.42
C PRO A 6 -9.04 0.15 -9.28
N TYR A 7 -10.35 0.36 -9.04
CA TYR A 7 -10.82 1.18 -7.94
C TYR A 7 -10.52 0.54 -6.59
N GLN A 8 -11.02 -0.67 -6.35
CA GLN A 8 -10.88 -1.34 -5.05
C GLN A 8 -9.42 -1.75 -4.78
N GLY A 9 -8.71 -2.23 -5.80
CA GLY A 9 -7.29 -2.59 -5.66
C GLY A 9 -6.39 -1.40 -5.28
N ALA A 10 -6.71 -0.19 -5.75
CA ALA A 10 -5.99 1.02 -5.35
C ALA A 10 -6.47 1.53 -3.99
N ALA A 11 -7.78 1.54 -3.73
CA ALA A 11 -8.37 1.97 -2.48
C ALA A 11 -7.84 1.16 -1.28
N THR A 12 -7.82 -0.17 -1.39
CA THR A 12 -7.30 -1.05 -0.33
C THR A 12 -5.78 -0.92 -0.15
N GLY A 13 -5.04 -0.59 -1.21
CA GLY A 13 -3.62 -0.27 -1.12
C GLY A 13 -3.36 1.00 -0.28
N VAL A 14 -4.19 2.03 -0.46
CA VAL A 14 -4.14 3.25 0.37
C VAL A 14 -4.51 2.93 1.82
N GLY A 15 -5.57 2.16 2.07
CA GLY A 15 -5.97 1.74 3.41
C GLY A 15 -4.86 0.96 4.11
N GLY A 16 -4.27 -0.04 3.45
CA GLY A 16 -3.19 -0.84 4.03
C GLY A 16 -2.00 -0.01 4.49
N ILE A 17 -1.53 0.93 3.66
CA ILE A 17 -0.37 1.75 4.04
C ILE A 17 -0.71 2.77 5.16
N ILE A 18 -1.96 3.21 5.27
CA ILE A 18 -2.40 4.05 6.38
C ILE A 18 -2.41 3.24 7.69
N ARG A 19 -2.91 1.98 7.65
CA ARG A 19 -2.91 1.08 8.80
C ARG A 19 -1.52 0.83 9.34
N ASP A 20 -0.53 0.60 8.46
CA ASP A 20 0.87 0.44 8.85
C ASP A 20 1.40 1.61 9.70
N ILE A 21 0.93 2.83 9.41
CA ILE A 21 1.37 4.01 10.14
C ILE A 21 0.71 4.09 11.53
N PHE A 22 -0.60 3.97 11.63
CA PHE A 22 -1.24 4.10 12.94
C PHE A 22 -1.08 2.85 13.82
N THR A 23 -0.76 1.68 13.25
CA THR A 23 -0.30 0.50 13.98
C THR A 23 0.91 0.79 14.88
N MET A 24 1.79 1.69 14.46
CA MET A 24 2.94 2.11 15.27
C MET A 24 2.60 3.20 16.31
N GLY A 25 1.37 3.65 16.41
CA GLY A 25 0.98 4.80 17.24
C GLY A 25 1.37 6.14 16.62
N ALA A 26 1.66 6.19 15.31
CA ALA A 26 1.92 7.43 14.58
C ALA A 26 0.65 7.90 13.86
N ARG A 27 0.37 9.21 13.91
CA ARG A 27 -0.77 9.81 13.20
C ARG A 27 -0.42 10.04 11.75
N PRO A 28 -1.15 9.45 10.78
CA PRO A 28 -1.01 9.77 9.37
C PRO A 28 -1.28 11.25 9.10
N ILE A 29 -0.42 11.91 8.31
CA ILE A 29 -0.52 13.33 8.01
C ILE A 29 -0.46 13.66 6.51
N ALA A 30 0.03 12.75 5.68
CA ALA A 30 0.12 12.92 4.23
C ALA A 30 0.16 11.60 3.50
N LEU A 31 -0.42 11.60 2.29
CA LEU A 31 -0.33 10.52 1.30
C LEU A 31 0.38 11.05 0.05
N LEU A 32 1.13 10.17 -0.61
CA LEU A 32 1.71 10.37 -1.93
C LEU A 32 1.59 9.08 -2.73
N ASP A 33 1.54 9.20 -4.07
CA ASP A 33 1.39 8.05 -4.94
C ASP A 33 2.46 8.06 -6.03
N SER A 34 3.04 6.90 -6.33
CA SER A 34 3.90 6.69 -7.49
C SER A 34 3.21 5.69 -8.42
N LEU A 35 2.71 6.18 -9.55
CA LEU A 35 1.80 5.45 -10.43
C LEU A 35 2.43 5.22 -11.81
N ARG A 36 2.29 4.00 -12.33
CA ARG A 36 2.80 3.61 -13.64
C ARG A 36 1.70 2.92 -14.44
N PHE A 37 1.49 3.39 -15.67
CA PHE A 37 0.44 2.88 -16.57
C PHE A 37 1.00 2.65 -17.97
N GLY A 38 0.27 1.86 -18.78
CA GLY A 38 0.48 1.81 -20.22
C GLY A 38 0.04 3.10 -20.91
N PRO A 39 0.43 3.32 -22.18
CA PRO A 39 0.05 4.49 -22.97
C PRO A 39 -1.47 4.68 -23.00
N LEU A 40 -1.91 5.93 -22.83
CA LEU A 40 -3.34 6.29 -22.81
C LEU A 40 -3.91 6.55 -24.20
N GLN A 41 -3.06 6.71 -25.21
CA GLN A 41 -3.43 6.97 -26.59
C GLN A 41 -2.90 5.86 -27.49
N PRO A 42 -3.59 5.52 -28.58
CA PRO A 42 -3.05 4.60 -29.58
C PRO A 42 -1.82 5.20 -30.25
N ASP A 43 -0.81 4.36 -30.48
CA ASP A 43 0.41 4.68 -31.21
C ASP A 43 0.87 3.44 -32.02
N ALA A 44 2.10 3.48 -32.56
CA ALA A 44 2.65 2.37 -33.35
C ALA A 44 2.78 1.04 -32.57
N GLY A 45 2.83 1.09 -31.22
CA GLY A 45 2.97 -0.07 -30.33
C GLY A 45 1.73 -0.37 -29.49
N THR A 46 0.73 0.52 -29.51
CA THR A 46 -0.46 0.45 -28.65
C THR A 46 -1.74 0.53 -29.48
N THR A 47 -2.51 -0.58 -29.54
CA THR A 47 -3.78 -0.58 -30.24
C THR A 47 -4.84 0.27 -29.56
N PRO A 48 -5.92 0.68 -30.26
CA PRO A 48 -7.04 1.42 -29.63
C PRO A 48 -7.66 0.70 -28.44
N GLU A 49 -7.76 -0.64 -28.48
CA GLU A 49 -8.33 -1.48 -27.42
C GLU A 49 -7.42 -1.47 -26.19
N VAL A 50 -6.10 -1.64 -26.37
CA VAL A 50 -5.10 -1.57 -25.29
C VAL A 50 -5.11 -0.19 -24.65
N ALA A 51 -5.12 0.88 -25.46
CA ALA A 51 -5.20 2.25 -24.93
C ALA A 51 -6.52 2.50 -24.15
N ALA A 52 -7.64 1.93 -24.62
CA ALA A 52 -8.91 2.01 -23.91
C ALA A 52 -8.86 1.28 -22.55
N ARG A 53 -8.25 0.09 -22.50
CA ARG A 53 -8.04 -0.65 -21.25
C ARG A 53 -7.13 0.12 -20.31
N ASN A 54 -6.01 0.67 -20.78
CA ASN A 54 -5.09 1.48 -19.98
C ASN A 54 -5.79 2.71 -19.38
N ARG A 55 -6.66 3.41 -20.15
CA ARG A 55 -7.48 4.51 -19.62
C ARG A 55 -8.47 4.06 -18.54
N HIS A 56 -9.09 2.89 -18.71
CA HIS A 56 -9.99 2.33 -17.70
C HIS A 56 -9.22 2.08 -16.39
N LEU A 57 -8.05 1.44 -16.45
CA LEU A 57 -7.20 1.17 -15.30
C LEU A 57 -6.73 2.47 -14.63
N PHE A 58 -6.24 3.43 -15.42
CA PHE A 58 -5.81 4.73 -14.94
C PHE A 58 -6.93 5.47 -14.18
N ASN A 59 -8.10 5.59 -14.79
CA ASN A 59 -9.23 6.29 -14.18
C ASN A 59 -9.70 5.60 -12.89
N GLY A 60 -9.79 4.26 -12.91
CA GLY A 60 -10.22 3.50 -11.75
C GLY A 60 -9.24 3.59 -10.58
N VAL A 61 -7.93 3.50 -10.84
CA VAL A 61 -6.89 3.65 -9.82
C VAL A 61 -6.93 5.03 -9.19
N VAL A 62 -6.92 6.09 -10.00
CA VAL A 62 -6.96 7.48 -9.50
C VAL A 62 -8.23 7.74 -8.69
N ALA A 63 -9.39 7.25 -9.16
CA ALA A 63 -10.64 7.36 -8.42
C ALA A 63 -10.62 6.57 -7.10
N GLY A 64 -10.01 5.39 -7.07
CA GLY A 64 -9.89 4.55 -5.86
C GLY A 64 -9.01 5.21 -4.79
N ILE A 65 -7.86 5.76 -5.19
CA ILE A 65 -6.98 6.53 -4.30
C ILE A 65 -7.72 7.74 -3.71
N GLY A 66 -8.36 8.54 -4.58
CA GLY A 66 -9.12 9.72 -4.15
C GLY A 66 -10.30 9.34 -3.25
N GLY A 67 -11.05 8.31 -3.61
CA GLY A 67 -12.21 7.85 -2.84
C GLY A 67 -11.83 7.42 -1.42
N TYR A 68 -10.72 6.73 -1.27
CA TYR A 68 -10.26 6.29 0.05
C TYR A 68 -9.62 7.44 0.85
N GLY A 69 -8.62 8.11 0.30
CA GLY A 69 -7.86 9.17 0.97
C GLY A 69 -8.74 10.36 1.37
N ASN A 70 -9.66 10.78 0.50
CA ASN A 70 -10.57 11.89 0.79
C ASN A 70 -11.55 11.53 1.92
N CYS A 71 -12.09 10.31 1.92
CA CYS A 71 -13.06 9.88 2.93
C CYS A 71 -12.42 9.72 4.32
N ILE A 72 -11.22 9.12 4.41
CA ILE A 72 -10.53 8.99 5.69
C ILE A 72 -10.00 10.35 6.20
N GLY A 73 -9.88 11.33 5.32
CA GLY A 73 -9.47 12.68 5.68
C GLY A 73 -7.97 12.86 5.91
N ILE A 74 -7.15 12.16 5.13
CA ILE A 74 -5.69 12.35 5.07
C ILE A 74 -5.35 12.97 3.71
N PRO A 75 -4.63 14.12 3.67
CA PRO A 75 -4.38 14.81 2.41
C PRO A 75 -3.42 14.02 1.52
N THR A 76 -3.79 13.82 0.23
CA THR A 76 -2.88 13.32 -0.80
C THR A 76 -2.17 14.51 -1.42
N VAL A 77 -0.90 14.71 -1.06
CA VAL A 77 -0.18 15.98 -1.26
C VAL A 77 0.80 15.96 -2.43
N GLY A 78 1.08 14.80 -3.02
CA GLY A 78 2.07 14.71 -4.10
C GLY A 78 2.13 13.31 -4.70
N GLY A 79 3.19 13.06 -5.45
CA GLY A 79 3.41 11.82 -6.14
C GLY A 79 3.89 12.04 -7.57
N GLU A 80 3.92 10.96 -8.35
CA GLU A 80 4.29 10.99 -9.75
C GLU A 80 3.43 10.03 -10.58
N VAL A 81 3.31 10.33 -11.86
CA VAL A 81 2.61 9.46 -12.81
C VAL A 81 3.43 9.37 -14.09
N SER A 82 3.76 8.16 -14.52
CA SER A 82 4.42 7.92 -15.80
C SER A 82 3.76 6.80 -16.61
N PHE A 83 4.06 6.78 -17.89
CA PHE A 83 3.45 5.89 -18.87
C PHE A 83 4.51 5.14 -19.67
N SER A 84 4.39 3.82 -19.78
CA SER A 84 5.26 2.99 -20.60
C SER A 84 4.51 1.78 -21.12
N PRO A 85 4.77 1.32 -22.33
CA PRO A 85 4.15 0.11 -22.86
C PRO A 85 4.31 -1.12 -21.96
N SER A 86 5.38 -1.20 -21.17
CA SER A 86 5.65 -2.28 -20.24
C SER A 86 4.62 -2.41 -19.12
N TYR A 87 3.85 -1.35 -18.83
CA TYR A 87 2.77 -1.36 -17.85
C TYR A 87 1.38 -1.53 -18.45
N SER A 88 1.28 -1.79 -19.77
CA SER A 88 -0.01 -2.02 -20.41
C SER A 88 -0.70 -3.25 -19.80
N GLY A 89 -1.95 -3.07 -19.37
CA GLY A 89 -2.76 -4.11 -18.74
C GLY A 89 -2.39 -4.44 -17.29
N ASN A 90 -1.19 -4.13 -16.82
CA ASN A 90 -0.79 -4.37 -15.42
C ASN A 90 -0.12 -3.13 -14.82
N PRO A 91 -0.92 -2.17 -14.33
CA PRO A 91 -0.41 -0.94 -13.77
C PRO A 91 0.35 -1.18 -12.46
N LEU A 92 1.34 -0.35 -12.17
CA LEU A 92 2.00 -0.31 -10.88
C LEU A 92 1.42 0.83 -10.05
N VAL A 93 0.92 0.49 -8.88
CA VAL A 93 0.30 1.43 -7.94
C VAL A 93 1.06 1.35 -6.62
N ASN A 94 1.85 2.38 -6.33
CA ASN A 94 2.54 2.51 -5.06
C ASN A 94 1.93 3.68 -4.29
N ALA A 95 1.39 3.39 -3.11
CA ALA A 95 0.94 4.39 -2.17
C ALA A 95 1.95 4.53 -1.03
N MET A 96 2.22 5.76 -0.64
CA MET A 96 3.07 6.08 0.51
C MET A 96 2.26 6.89 1.52
N CYS A 97 2.39 6.54 2.80
CA CYS A 97 1.82 7.31 3.90
C CYS A 97 2.94 7.83 4.81
N VAL A 98 2.83 9.08 5.19
CA VAL A 98 3.74 9.72 6.16
C VAL A 98 2.97 10.00 7.43
N GLY A 99 3.51 9.54 8.56
CA GLY A 99 2.94 9.80 9.88
C GLY A 99 3.91 10.50 10.82
N VAL A 100 3.34 11.08 11.86
CA VAL A 100 4.10 11.70 12.96
C VAL A 100 3.67 11.05 14.27
N GLY A 101 4.64 10.55 15.03
CA GLY A 101 4.42 9.93 16.34
C GLY A 101 5.44 10.42 17.36
N ARG A 102 5.13 10.21 18.63
CA ARG A 102 6.06 10.44 19.75
C ARG A 102 6.88 9.17 19.95
N ILE A 103 8.20 9.31 20.04
CA ILE A 103 9.12 8.16 20.21
C ILE A 103 8.78 7.34 21.47
N ASP A 104 8.35 8.01 22.54
CA ASP A 104 7.98 7.40 23.81
C ASP A 104 6.57 6.72 23.79
N LYS A 105 5.82 6.86 22.69
CA LYS A 105 4.48 6.29 22.50
C LYS A 105 4.42 5.27 21.34
N LEU A 106 5.56 4.97 20.73
CA LEU A 106 5.61 3.99 19.64
C LEU A 106 5.29 2.59 20.16
N VAL A 107 4.39 1.92 19.48
CA VAL A 107 3.98 0.53 19.75
C VAL A 107 4.68 -0.42 18.80
N ARG A 108 4.98 -1.63 19.26
CA ARG A 108 5.60 -2.68 18.45
C ARG A 108 4.61 -3.80 18.17
N ALA A 109 4.77 -4.44 17.03
CA ALA A 109 4.02 -5.64 16.65
C ALA A 109 4.66 -6.88 17.31
N ARG A 110 4.39 -7.10 18.61
CA ARG A 110 4.96 -8.20 19.41
C ARG A 110 3.90 -8.75 20.37
N ALA A 111 3.85 -10.07 20.48
CA ALA A 111 2.98 -10.77 21.44
C ALA A 111 3.77 -11.16 22.69
N ASP A 112 4.33 -10.16 23.39
CA ASP A 112 5.08 -10.40 24.62
C ASP A 112 4.14 -10.81 25.78
N GLY A 113 4.66 -11.57 26.72
CA GLY A 113 3.99 -11.91 27.98
C GLY A 113 2.94 -13.02 27.85
N PRO A 114 3.28 -14.28 28.15
CA PRO A 114 2.27 -15.35 28.23
C PRO A 114 1.14 -14.97 29.17
N GLY A 115 -0.09 -15.23 28.74
CA GLY A 115 -1.31 -14.83 29.45
C GLY A 115 -1.98 -13.57 28.88
N ASN A 116 -1.28 -12.75 28.09
CA ASN A 116 -1.90 -11.62 27.41
C ASN A 116 -2.92 -12.07 26.35
N LEU A 117 -3.93 -11.25 26.13
CA LEU A 117 -5.06 -11.58 25.28
C LEU A 117 -4.82 -11.10 23.85
N LEU A 118 -5.33 -11.85 22.88
CA LEU A 118 -5.42 -11.48 21.49
C LEU A 118 -6.82 -10.95 21.21
N MET A 119 -6.97 -9.66 20.96
CA MET A 119 -8.24 -9.03 20.63
C MET A 119 -8.25 -8.60 19.16
N LEU A 120 -9.27 -9.02 18.43
CA LEU A 120 -9.51 -8.62 17.04
C LEU A 120 -10.52 -7.48 17.03
N VAL A 121 -10.18 -6.37 16.40
CA VAL A 121 -11.00 -5.16 16.37
C VAL A 121 -11.22 -4.66 14.94
N GLY A 122 -12.35 -3.99 14.71
CA GLY A 122 -12.72 -3.40 13.43
C GLY A 122 -13.78 -4.18 12.66
N ALA A 123 -13.57 -4.42 11.37
CA ALA A 123 -14.51 -5.07 10.48
C ALA A 123 -14.72 -6.56 10.80
N ASP A 124 -15.92 -7.06 10.48
CA ASP A 124 -16.19 -8.50 10.50
C ASP A 124 -15.45 -9.23 9.37
N THR A 125 -15.01 -10.44 9.67
CA THR A 125 -14.26 -11.30 8.75
C THR A 125 -15.15 -11.90 7.68
N GLY A 126 -14.80 -11.72 6.42
CA GLY A 126 -15.40 -12.35 5.24
C GLY A 126 -14.36 -13.15 4.43
N ARG A 127 -14.77 -13.67 3.25
CA ARG A 127 -13.88 -14.44 2.35
C ARG A 127 -13.03 -13.56 1.44
N ASP A 128 -12.75 -12.32 1.83
CA ASP A 128 -11.95 -11.39 1.01
C ASP A 128 -10.49 -11.81 0.96
N GLY A 129 -9.88 -11.67 -0.20
CA GLY A 129 -8.44 -11.80 -0.39
C GLY A 129 -7.87 -13.20 -0.15
N ILE A 130 -8.69 -14.22 0.13
CA ILE A 130 -8.22 -15.59 0.33
C ILE A 130 -7.46 -16.04 -0.93
N HIS A 131 -6.19 -16.41 -0.74
CA HIS A 131 -5.21 -16.64 -1.82
C HIS A 131 -4.80 -15.38 -2.61
N GLY A 132 -5.06 -14.18 -2.13
CA GLY A 132 -4.69 -12.91 -2.77
C GLY A 132 -3.17 -12.80 -3.02
N ALA A 133 -2.36 -13.16 -2.05
CA ALA A 133 -0.90 -13.20 -2.18
C ALA A 133 -0.44 -14.22 -3.23
N THR A 134 -1.05 -15.40 -3.28
CA THR A 134 -0.80 -16.42 -4.32
C THR A 134 -1.21 -15.92 -5.69
N PHE A 135 -2.36 -15.26 -5.78
CA PHE A 135 -2.87 -14.67 -7.02
C PHE A 135 -1.95 -13.56 -7.54
N ALA A 136 -1.40 -12.72 -6.66
CA ALA A 136 -0.45 -11.68 -7.04
C ALA A 136 0.88 -12.22 -7.59
N SER A 137 1.19 -13.49 -7.31
CA SER A 137 2.42 -14.18 -7.75
C SER A 137 2.23 -15.02 -9.01
N VAL A 138 1.01 -15.13 -9.55
CA VAL A 138 0.69 -15.89 -10.77
C VAL A 138 0.73 -14.97 -11.98
N GLN A 139 1.10 -15.52 -13.13
CA GLN A 139 1.00 -14.81 -14.41
C GLN A 139 -0.48 -14.48 -14.70
N LEU A 140 -0.75 -13.19 -14.93
CA LEU A 140 -2.11 -12.71 -15.19
C LEU A 140 -2.55 -13.08 -16.63
N ASP A 141 -3.74 -13.61 -16.76
CA ASP A 141 -4.39 -13.99 -18.02
C ASP A 141 -5.89 -13.64 -18.02
N GLU A 142 -6.59 -13.96 -19.10
CA GLU A 142 -8.03 -13.70 -19.23
C GLU A 142 -8.88 -14.39 -18.15
N SER A 143 -8.45 -15.56 -17.64
CA SER A 143 -9.13 -16.27 -16.55
C SER A 143 -9.01 -15.55 -15.19
N SER A 144 -8.10 -14.60 -15.08
CA SER A 144 -7.91 -13.80 -13.86
C SER A 144 -9.13 -12.95 -13.52
N GLU A 145 -9.95 -12.58 -14.51
CA GLU A 145 -11.20 -11.82 -14.29
C GLU A 145 -12.27 -12.63 -13.53
N GLU A 146 -12.27 -13.95 -13.64
CA GLU A 146 -13.18 -14.83 -12.90
C GLU A 146 -12.94 -14.78 -11.39
N ARG A 147 -11.77 -14.31 -10.96
CA ARG A 147 -11.36 -14.16 -9.54
C ARG A 147 -11.72 -12.80 -8.94
N ARG A 148 -12.45 -11.97 -9.66
CA ARG A 148 -12.92 -10.66 -9.20
C ARG A 148 -13.60 -10.69 -7.81
N PRO A 149 -14.41 -11.70 -7.46
CA PRO A 149 -15.01 -11.79 -6.12
C PRO A 149 -14.02 -11.92 -4.97
N ALA A 150 -12.76 -12.33 -5.24
CA ALA A 150 -11.70 -12.43 -4.24
C ALA A 150 -10.97 -11.09 -3.97
N VAL A 151 -11.29 -10.03 -4.72
CA VAL A 151 -10.71 -8.70 -4.48
C VAL A 151 -11.30 -8.10 -3.22
N GLN A 152 -10.44 -7.60 -2.36
CA GLN A 152 -10.82 -6.92 -1.13
C GLN A 152 -11.60 -5.63 -1.44
N VAL A 153 -12.53 -5.27 -0.57
CA VAL A 153 -13.30 -4.03 -0.64
C VAL A 153 -12.97 -3.17 0.56
N GLY A 154 -12.49 -1.95 0.32
CA GLY A 154 -12.12 -1.02 1.37
C GLY A 154 -13.31 -0.21 1.89
N ASN A 155 -13.34 0.05 3.20
CA ASN A 155 -14.30 0.92 3.88
C ASN A 155 -13.57 2.06 4.60
N PRO A 156 -13.26 3.18 3.93
CA PRO A 156 -12.47 4.27 4.51
C PRO A 156 -13.17 4.96 5.70
N PHE A 157 -14.49 4.89 5.79
CA PHE A 157 -15.21 5.40 6.96
C PHE A 157 -14.91 4.55 8.20
N LEU A 158 -15.00 3.22 8.07
CA LEU A 158 -14.67 2.32 9.16
C LEU A 158 -13.20 2.44 9.57
N GLU A 159 -12.30 2.56 8.58
CA GLU A 159 -10.88 2.77 8.85
C GLU A 159 -10.62 4.10 9.57
N LYS A 160 -11.37 5.14 9.28
CA LYS A 160 -11.29 6.40 10.03
C LYS A 160 -11.59 6.20 11.51
N LEU A 161 -12.67 5.50 11.84
CA LEU A 161 -13.03 5.19 13.23
C LEU A 161 -11.94 4.32 13.87
N LEU A 162 -11.47 3.29 13.18
CA LEU A 162 -10.42 2.39 13.66
C LEU A 162 -9.11 3.13 13.93
N MET A 163 -8.71 4.04 13.04
CA MET A 163 -7.53 4.87 13.21
C MET A 163 -7.62 5.74 14.47
N GLU A 164 -8.74 6.44 14.66
CA GLU A 164 -8.90 7.32 15.83
C GLU A 164 -8.94 6.50 17.14
N ALA A 165 -9.62 5.35 17.15
CA ALA A 165 -9.64 4.45 18.30
C ALA A 165 -8.25 3.91 18.64
N CYS A 166 -7.49 3.44 17.66
CA CYS A 166 -6.13 2.94 17.86
C CYS A 166 -5.16 4.05 18.30
N LEU A 167 -5.28 5.25 17.76
CA LEU A 167 -4.46 6.39 18.18
C LEU A 167 -4.82 6.82 19.61
N GLN A 168 -6.10 6.86 19.97
CA GLN A 168 -6.52 7.13 21.34
C GLN A 168 -5.97 6.07 22.31
N LEU A 169 -6.07 4.79 21.96
CA LEU A 169 -5.54 3.70 22.78
C LEU A 169 -4.02 3.86 23.00
N THR A 170 -3.27 4.15 21.97
CA THR A 170 -1.80 4.27 22.06
C THR A 170 -1.34 5.55 22.74
N GLU A 171 -2.02 6.67 22.52
CA GLU A 171 -1.67 7.97 23.10
C GLU A 171 -2.05 8.07 24.59
N GLU A 172 -3.25 7.61 24.97
CA GLU A 172 -3.81 7.78 26.31
C GLU A 172 -3.58 6.54 27.19
N HIS A 173 -3.62 5.34 26.61
CA HIS A 173 -3.69 4.06 27.33
C HIS A 173 -2.67 3.03 26.81
N GLY A 174 -1.52 3.48 26.34
CA GLY A 174 -0.48 2.58 25.80
C GLY A 174 0.06 1.55 26.78
N ASP A 175 -0.17 1.73 28.09
CA ASP A 175 0.16 0.77 29.14
C ASP A 175 -0.82 -0.41 29.26
N TRP A 176 -2.01 -0.32 28.66
CA TRP A 176 -2.99 -1.42 28.60
C TRP A 176 -2.60 -2.52 27.63
N ILE A 177 -1.79 -2.18 26.63
CA ILE A 177 -1.42 -3.08 25.55
C ILE A 177 0.07 -3.37 25.55
N VAL A 178 0.46 -4.45 24.90
CA VAL A 178 1.86 -4.83 24.67
C VAL A 178 2.21 -4.87 23.19
N GLY A 179 1.20 -4.89 22.31
CA GLY A 179 1.43 -4.92 20.87
C GLY A 179 0.18 -4.54 20.08
N LEU A 180 0.42 -4.06 18.87
CA LEU A 180 -0.61 -3.71 17.90
C LEU A 180 -0.11 -4.08 16.51
N GLN A 181 -0.96 -4.73 15.70
CA GLN A 181 -0.64 -5.15 14.34
C GLN A 181 -1.89 -5.04 13.46
N ASP A 182 -1.74 -4.52 12.24
CA ASP A 182 -2.78 -4.59 11.24
C ASP A 182 -2.90 -6.00 10.64
N LEU A 183 -4.03 -6.29 10.01
CA LEU A 183 -4.23 -7.50 9.25
C LEU A 183 -4.11 -7.17 7.75
N GLY A 184 -2.97 -7.50 7.19
CA GLY A 184 -2.68 -7.41 5.76
C GLY A 184 -2.80 -8.75 5.05
N ALA A 185 -1.83 -9.06 4.18
CA ALA A 185 -1.76 -10.32 3.44
C ALA A 185 -1.77 -11.54 4.38
N ALA A 186 -2.52 -12.58 4.02
CA ALA A 186 -2.74 -13.80 4.80
C ALA A 186 -3.39 -13.58 6.18
N GLY A 187 -3.93 -12.41 6.46
CA GLY A 187 -4.77 -12.09 7.60
C GLY A 187 -4.18 -12.48 8.96
N LEU A 188 -4.90 -13.27 9.76
CA LEU A 188 -4.44 -13.74 11.08
C LEU A 188 -3.22 -14.66 10.99
N THR A 189 -3.05 -15.36 9.88
CA THR A 189 -1.91 -16.28 9.68
C THR A 189 -0.58 -15.53 9.61
N SER A 190 -0.55 -14.31 9.10
CA SER A 190 0.66 -13.47 9.15
C SER A 190 0.72 -12.64 10.43
N SER A 191 -0.29 -11.80 10.69
CA SER A 191 -0.25 -10.81 11.76
C SER A 191 -0.02 -11.41 13.15
N ALA A 192 -0.81 -12.41 13.55
CA ALA A 192 -0.70 -13.00 14.87
C ALA A 192 0.56 -13.87 15.03
N VAL A 193 0.91 -14.61 13.98
CA VAL A 193 2.10 -15.48 13.98
C VAL A 193 3.39 -14.68 14.02
N GLU A 194 3.48 -13.60 13.23
CA GLU A 194 4.65 -12.72 13.27
C GLU A 194 4.83 -12.04 14.62
N CYS A 195 3.73 -11.59 15.25
CA CYS A 195 3.79 -11.03 16.61
C CYS A 195 4.34 -12.04 17.62
N ALA A 196 3.90 -13.30 17.55
CA ALA A 196 4.38 -14.37 18.40
C ALA A 196 5.86 -14.70 18.12
N ALA A 197 6.24 -14.87 16.86
CA ALA A 197 7.62 -15.18 16.46
C ALA A 197 8.61 -14.08 16.89
N LYS A 198 8.26 -12.79 16.65
CA LYS A 198 9.07 -11.63 17.09
C LYS A 198 9.26 -11.55 18.61
N ALA A 199 8.30 -12.10 19.37
CA ALA A 199 8.35 -12.16 20.83
C ALA A 199 8.98 -13.45 21.38
N ALA A 200 9.28 -14.44 20.52
CA ALA A 200 9.66 -15.80 20.89
C ALA A 200 8.62 -16.48 21.81
N THR A 201 7.34 -16.23 21.58
CA THR A 201 6.18 -16.77 22.30
C THR A 201 5.36 -17.68 21.38
N GLY A 202 4.33 -18.31 21.93
CA GLY A 202 3.29 -19.00 21.19
C GLY A 202 1.95 -18.27 21.32
N ILE A 203 0.95 -18.76 20.59
CA ILE A 203 -0.43 -18.26 20.66
C ILE A 203 -1.44 -19.39 20.53
N ILE A 204 -2.61 -19.21 21.11
CA ILE A 204 -3.81 -20.00 20.85
C ILE A 204 -4.86 -19.05 20.28
N ILE A 205 -5.41 -19.36 19.12
CA ILE A 205 -6.52 -18.61 18.50
C ILE A 205 -7.71 -19.54 18.39
N ASP A 206 -8.85 -19.12 18.91
CA ASP A 206 -10.13 -19.79 18.71
C ASP A 206 -10.91 -19.09 17.60
N VAL A 207 -10.91 -19.69 16.41
CA VAL A 207 -11.58 -19.10 15.24
C VAL A 207 -13.10 -19.04 15.40
N ALA A 208 -13.70 -19.83 16.31
CA ALA A 208 -15.12 -19.74 16.61
C ALA A 208 -15.51 -18.40 17.24
N ARG A 209 -14.55 -17.70 17.84
CA ARG A 209 -14.74 -16.37 18.46
C ARG A 209 -14.50 -15.20 17.50
N VAL A 210 -13.97 -15.47 16.31
CA VAL A 210 -13.72 -14.42 15.31
C VAL A 210 -15.06 -13.93 14.75
N PRO A 211 -15.36 -12.62 14.83
CA PRO A 211 -16.59 -12.05 14.23
C PRO A 211 -16.59 -12.27 12.72
N ARG A 212 -17.70 -12.76 12.17
CA ARG A 212 -17.84 -13.14 10.76
C ARG A 212 -19.08 -12.50 10.16
N ARG A 213 -18.94 -11.89 8.99
CA ARG A 213 -20.07 -11.41 8.20
C ARG A 213 -20.67 -12.49 7.29
N GLU A 214 -19.98 -13.63 7.12
CA GLU A 214 -20.39 -14.72 6.27
C GLU A 214 -20.55 -16.02 7.06
N ALA A 215 -21.64 -16.74 6.83
CA ALA A 215 -21.87 -18.04 7.45
C ALA A 215 -21.02 -19.14 6.78
N GLY A 216 -20.71 -20.20 7.54
CA GLY A 216 -20.07 -21.41 7.04
C GLY A 216 -18.60 -21.24 6.63
N MET A 217 -17.92 -20.22 7.12
CA MET A 217 -16.47 -20.09 6.94
C MET A 217 -15.75 -21.19 7.73
N THR A 218 -14.83 -21.87 7.04
CA THR A 218 -13.94 -22.86 7.65
C THR A 218 -12.85 -22.18 8.47
N PRO A 219 -12.19 -22.86 9.44
CA PRO A 219 -11.04 -22.32 10.16
C PRO A 219 -9.92 -21.82 9.25
N TYR A 220 -9.67 -22.51 8.14
CA TYR A 220 -8.69 -22.12 7.12
C TYR A 220 -9.05 -20.77 6.48
N GLU A 221 -10.31 -20.59 6.06
CA GLU A 221 -10.79 -19.33 5.46
C GLU A 221 -10.73 -18.17 6.45
N VAL A 222 -11.06 -18.40 7.73
CA VAL A 222 -10.98 -17.37 8.79
C VAL A 222 -9.54 -16.91 9.01
N MET A 223 -8.60 -17.83 9.07
CA MET A 223 -7.18 -17.53 9.29
C MET A 223 -6.53 -16.79 8.12
N LEU A 224 -6.92 -17.12 6.89
CA LEU A 224 -6.35 -16.54 5.66
C LEU A 224 -7.13 -15.36 5.09
N SER A 225 -8.29 -15.04 5.67
CA SER A 225 -9.07 -13.89 5.23
C SER A 225 -8.23 -12.61 5.30
N GLU A 226 -8.28 -11.82 4.23
CA GLU A 226 -7.65 -10.51 4.12
C GLU A 226 -8.69 -9.37 4.15
N SER A 227 -9.84 -9.58 4.81
CA SER A 227 -10.82 -8.51 5.02
C SER A 227 -10.14 -7.28 5.58
N GLN A 228 -10.40 -6.12 4.99
CA GLN A 228 -9.75 -4.87 5.33
C GLN A 228 -10.26 -4.32 6.67
N GLU A 229 -9.66 -3.26 7.15
CA GLU A 229 -10.05 -2.50 8.36
C GLU A 229 -10.13 -3.37 9.62
N ARG A 230 -9.17 -4.28 9.79
CA ARG A 230 -9.03 -5.10 11.01
C ARG A 230 -7.66 -4.91 11.65
N MET A 231 -7.64 -4.90 12.98
CA MET A 231 -6.41 -4.81 13.77
C MET A 231 -6.37 -5.91 14.82
N LEU A 232 -5.18 -6.41 15.11
CA LEU A 232 -4.90 -7.30 16.23
C LEU A 232 -4.27 -6.49 17.36
N VAL A 233 -4.90 -6.49 18.52
CA VAL A 233 -4.41 -5.83 19.73
C VAL A 233 -4.00 -6.90 20.75
N ILE A 234 -2.78 -6.80 21.26
CA ILE A 234 -2.29 -7.68 22.32
C ILE A 234 -2.47 -6.94 23.65
N VAL A 235 -3.41 -7.39 24.47
CA VAL A 235 -3.96 -6.68 25.63
C VAL A 235 -3.57 -7.40 26.92
N LYS A 236 -3.23 -6.63 27.95
CA LYS A 236 -3.05 -7.19 29.29
C LYS A 236 -4.42 -7.62 29.87
N PRO A 237 -4.53 -8.81 30.49
CA PRO A 237 -5.84 -9.36 30.91
C PRO A 237 -6.67 -8.43 31.80
N GLU A 238 -6.00 -7.64 32.65
CA GLU A 238 -6.65 -6.69 33.57
C GLU A 238 -7.34 -5.52 32.86
N HIS A 239 -7.02 -5.28 31.58
CA HIS A 239 -7.57 -4.19 30.75
C HIS A 239 -8.47 -4.67 29.61
N GLU A 240 -8.91 -5.94 29.62
CA GLU A 240 -9.79 -6.47 28.57
C GLU A 240 -11.06 -5.64 28.36
N ASP A 241 -11.76 -5.38 29.48
CA ASP A 241 -13.03 -4.62 29.43
C ASP A 241 -12.81 -3.14 29.12
N ASP A 242 -11.70 -2.55 29.57
CA ASP A 242 -11.34 -1.16 29.27
C ASP A 242 -11.09 -0.98 27.77
N VAL A 243 -10.30 -1.86 27.15
CA VAL A 243 -10.01 -1.85 25.70
C VAL A 243 -11.29 -2.12 24.89
N ARG A 244 -12.11 -3.08 25.32
CA ARG A 244 -13.40 -3.36 24.68
C ARG A 244 -14.29 -2.13 24.71
N GLY A 245 -14.44 -1.47 25.86
CA GLY A 245 -15.24 -0.26 26.02
C GLY A 245 -14.75 0.90 25.17
N LEU A 246 -13.43 1.05 24.98
CA LEU A 246 -12.85 2.06 24.10
C LEU A 246 -13.27 1.83 22.64
N PHE A 247 -13.14 0.61 22.11
CA PHE A 247 -13.53 0.32 20.73
C PHE A 247 -15.05 0.39 20.53
N GLU A 248 -15.85 -0.07 21.48
CA GLU A 248 -17.32 0.06 21.46
C GLU A 248 -17.77 1.52 21.47
N HIS A 249 -17.05 2.42 22.17
CA HIS A 249 -17.31 3.86 22.11
C HIS A 249 -17.16 4.42 20.69
N TRP A 250 -16.23 3.87 19.90
CA TRP A 250 -16.05 4.20 18.49
C TRP A 250 -16.93 3.38 17.54
N GLU A 251 -17.96 2.69 18.08
CA GLU A 251 -18.87 1.83 17.30
C GLU A 251 -18.14 0.72 16.51
N LEU A 252 -17.02 0.22 17.05
CA LEU A 252 -16.21 -0.83 16.44
C LEU A 252 -16.42 -2.17 17.16
N HIS A 253 -16.48 -3.25 16.39
CA HIS A 253 -16.47 -4.59 16.97
C HIS A 253 -15.12 -4.88 17.63
N CYS A 254 -15.17 -5.55 18.80
CA CYS A 254 -13.98 -5.95 19.54
C CYS A 254 -14.22 -7.33 20.16
N ALA A 255 -13.43 -8.32 19.77
CA ALA A 255 -13.57 -9.70 20.22
C ALA A 255 -12.24 -10.28 20.72
N THR A 256 -12.25 -10.89 21.90
CA THR A 256 -11.12 -11.66 22.41
C THR A 256 -11.11 -13.02 21.73
N ILE A 257 -10.16 -13.20 20.81
CA ILE A 257 -10.06 -14.38 19.95
C ILE A 257 -9.01 -15.39 20.41
N GLY A 258 -8.17 -15.04 21.39
CA GLY A 258 -7.08 -15.93 21.77
C GLY A 258 -6.25 -15.41 22.92
N ILE A 259 -5.14 -16.11 23.16
CA ILE A 259 -4.21 -15.85 24.27
C ILE A 259 -2.77 -16.12 23.83
N VAL A 260 -1.84 -15.37 24.39
CA VAL A 260 -0.38 -15.59 24.23
C VAL A 260 0.08 -16.73 25.14
N THR A 261 0.89 -17.64 24.63
CA THR A 261 1.50 -18.76 25.37
C THR A 261 3.03 -18.67 25.41
N GLY A 262 3.68 -19.45 26.27
CA GLY A 262 5.13 -19.42 26.42
C GLY A 262 5.90 -20.53 25.66
N ASP A 263 5.23 -21.31 24.81
CA ASP A 263 5.78 -22.56 24.25
C ASP A 263 6.24 -22.48 22.79
N GLY A 264 6.11 -21.30 22.16
CA GLY A 264 6.54 -21.08 20.77
C GLY A 264 5.64 -21.72 19.71
N LEU A 265 4.46 -22.23 20.09
CA LEU A 265 3.54 -22.90 19.18
C LEU A 265 2.35 -21.99 18.83
N VAL A 266 1.94 -22.07 17.59
CA VAL A 266 0.68 -21.50 17.09
C VAL A 266 -0.34 -22.62 17.05
N ARG A 267 -1.37 -22.49 17.89
CA ARG A 267 -2.50 -23.42 17.93
C ARG A 267 -3.76 -22.71 17.44
N ILE A 268 -4.43 -23.35 16.52
CA ILE A 268 -5.73 -22.90 16.02
C ILE A 268 -6.78 -23.87 16.49
N CYS A 269 -7.79 -23.34 17.17
CA CYS A 269 -8.93 -24.10 17.69
C CYS A 269 -10.22 -23.63 16.98
N ASP A 270 -11.17 -24.54 16.82
CA ASP A 270 -12.56 -24.24 16.46
C ASP A 270 -13.43 -24.71 17.63
N GLY A 271 -13.66 -23.82 18.60
CA GLY A 271 -14.20 -24.17 19.89
C GLY A 271 -13.28 -25.12 20.66
N ALA A 272 -13.77 -26.33 20.97
CA ALA A 272 -12.99 -27.36 21.70
C ALA A 272 -12.05 -28.18 20.83
N LEU A 273 -12.11 -28.05 19.51
CA LEU A 273 -11.30 -28.85 18.58
C LEU A 273 -10.04 -28.09 18.16
N GLU A 274 -8.87 -28.62 18.44
CA GLU A 274 -7.60 -28.13 17.86
C GLU A 274 -7.52 -28.61 16.41
N VAL A 275 -7.46 -27.66 15.47
CA VAL A 275 -7.44 -27.90 14.02
C VAL A 275 -6.06 -27.72 13.40
N ALA A 276 -5.16 -27.01 14.09
CA ALA A 276 -3.76 -26.86 13.67
C ALA A 276 -2.86 -26.58 14.87
N CYS A 277 -1.61 -27.12 14.81
CA CYS A 277 -0.55 -26.83 15.77
C CYS A 277 0.79 -26.84 15.04
N VAL A 278 1.45 -25.67 14.96
CA VAL A 278 2.73 -25.50 14.25
C VAL A 278 3.66 -24.56 15.02
N SER A 279 4.96 -24.62 14.77
CA SER A 279 5.90 -23.64 15.35
C SER A 279 5.71 -22.27 14.72
N ALA A 280 5.70 -21.22 15.56
CA ALA A 280 5.63 -19.84 15.08
C ALA A 280 6.82 -19.49 14.16
N THR A 281 8.03 -19.92 14.50
CA THR A 281 9.24 -19.69 13.71
C THR A 281 9.18 -20.39 12.36
N MET A 282 8.63 -21.61 12.29
CA MET A 282 8.51 -22.37 11.03
C MET A 282 7.65 -21.61 9.99
N LEU A 283 6.67 -20.83 10.42
CA LEU A 283 5.80 -20.07 9.53
C LEU A 283 6.43 -18.74 9.08
N VAL A 284 7.40 -18.23 9.83
CA VAL A 284 8.03 -16.91 9.56
C VAL A 284 9.39 -17.06 8.89
N ASP A 285 10.16 -18.08 9.26
CA ASP A 285 11.51 -18.31 8.73
C ASP A 285 11.43 -19.00 7.36
N ALA A 286 11.18 -18.21 6.32
CA ALA A 286 11.18 -18.73 4.95
C ALA A 286 12.60 -19.10 4.50
N PRO A 287 12.76 -20.18 3.70
CA PRO A 287 14.06 -20.52 3.12
C PRO A 287 14.56 -19.40 2.20
N THR A 288 15.81 -19.03 2.37
CA THR A 288 16.47 -18.01 1.54
C THR A 288 17.15 -18.66 0.35
N TYR A 289 16.99 -18.05 -0.82
CA TYR A 289 17.65 -18.49 -2.05
C TYR A 289 18.60 -17.42 -2.53
N THR A 290 19.87 -17.80 -2.73
CA THR A 290 20.85 -16.94 -3.42
C THR A 290 20.99 -17.41 -4.85
N ARG A 291 20.62 -16.57 -5.81
CA ARG A 291 20.76 -16.85 -7.22
C ARG A 291 21.89 -16.01 -7.79
N GLU A 292 22.68 -16.59 -8.70
CA GLU A 292 23.69 -15.84 -9.44
C GLU A 292 23.00 -14.85 -10.37
N ALA A 293 23.43 -13.59 -10.31
CA ALA A 293 22.95 -12.54 -11.22
C ALA A 293 23.80 -12.59 -12.51
N VAL A 294 23.15 -12.74 -13.65
CA VAL A 294 23.80 -12.75 -14.97
C VAL A 294 23.34 -11.53 -15.73
N LYS A 295 24.31 -10.71 -16.19
CA LYS A 295 24.03 -9.58 -17.08
C LYS A 295 23.63 -10.11 -18.47
N PRO A 296 22.42 -9.81 -18.97
CA PRO A 296 22.01 -10.27 -20.29
C PRO A 296 22.78 -9.55 -21.40
N ALA A 297 23.07 -10.25 -22.49
CA ALA A 297 23.86 -9.70 -23.58
C ALA A 297 23.23 -8.45 -24.23
N TRP A 298 21.91 -8.39 -24.32
CA TRP A 298 21.19 -7.24 -24.88
C TRP A 298 21.38 -5.96 -24.08
N LEU A 299 21.59 -6.07 -22.75
CA LEU A 299 21.77 -4.90 -21.88
C LEU A 299 23.07 -4.14 -22.20
N THR A 300 24.14 -4.87 -22.54
CA THR A 300 25.41 -4.24 -22.95
C THR A 300 25.22 -3.36 -24.17
N ALA A 301 24.52 -3.85 -25.20
CA ALA A 301 24.25 -3.07 -26.41
C ALA A 301 23.41 -1.80 -26.12
N LEU A 302 22.46 -1.86 -25.17
CA LEU A 302 21.70 -0.67 -24.75
C LEU A 302 22.56 0.33 -23.99
N GLN A 303 23.45 -0.15 -23.12
CA GLN A 303 24.34 0.72 -22.34
C GLN A 303 25.43 1.41 -23.17
N GLU A 304 25.83 0.77 -24.23
CA GLU A 304 26.85 1.27 -25.20
C GLU A 304 26.23 2.07 -26.36
N PHE A 305 24.92 2.34 -26.32
CA PHE A 305 24.23 3.08 -27.37
C PHE A 305 24.85 4.48 -27.55
N ASP A 306 25.27 4.80 -28.76
CA ASP A 306 25.86 6.11 -29.13
C ASP A 306 24.73 7.09 -29.50
N PHE A 307 24.41 8.01 -28.60
CA PHE A 307 23.41 9.05 -28.84
C PHE A 307 23.73 9.99 -29.98
N THR A 308 25.04 10.07 -30.43
CA THR A 308 25.42 10.92 -31.55
C THR A 308 24.93 10.35 -32.88
N THR A 309 24.50 9.08 -32.89
CA THR A 309 23.89 8.43 -34.06
C THR A 309 22.41 8.75 -34.25
N LEU A 310 21.78 9.38 -33.27
CA LEU A 310 20.40 9.83 -33.40
C LEU A 310 20.30 10.90 -34.51
N PRO A 311 19.22 10.88 -35.32
CA PRO A 311 19.01 11.91 -36.34
C PRO A 311 19.05 13.30 -35.70
N ASP A 312 19.89 14.17 -36.27
CA ASP A 312 19.87 15.58 -35.91
C ASP A 312 18.54 16.18 -36.41
N ILE A 313 17.71 16.64 -35.45
CA ILE A 313 16.43 17.29 -35.76
C ILE A 313 16.61 18.55 -36.65
N GLY A 314 17.79 18.80 -37.10
CA GLY A 314 18.17 20.06 -37.72
C GLY A 314 18.85 20.06 -39.10
N SER A 315 19.43 18.95 -39.56
CA SER A 315 20.37 19.11 -40.70
C SER A 315 19.71 19.18 -42.07
N ASP A 316 18.67 18.39 -42.34
CA ASP A 316 18.10 18.32 -43.70
C ASP A 316 16.70 18.93 -43.85
N ALA A 317 15.92 19.01 -42.77
CA ALA A 317 14.62 19.68 -42.77
C ALA A 317 14.69 21.22 -42.60
N TYR A 318 15.89 21.76 -42.35
CA TYR A 318 16.10 23.14 -41.90
C TYR A 318 16.77 24.08 -42.89
N ASN A 319 16.92 23.70 -44.14
CA ASN A 319 17.42 24.61 -45.17
C ASN A 319 16.31 25.59 -45.64
N GLY A 320 15.66 26.31 -44.73
CA GLY A 320 14.66 27.28 -45.11
C GLY A 320 13.99 27.99 -43.93
N SER A 321 13.25 29.01 -44.29
CA SER A 321 12.56 29.99 -43.44
C SER A 321 11.58 29.49 -42.35
N ASN A 322 11.55 28.20 -42.04
CA ASN A 322 10.55 27.59 -41.17
C ASN A 322 11.11 26.95 -39.86
N ARG A 323 12.36 27.24 -39.50
CA ARG A 323 13.01 26.68 -38.30
C ARG A 323 12.25 27.03 -37.02
N ALA A 324 11.74 28.27 -36.90
CA ALA A 324 11.01 28.71 -35.74
C ALA A 324 9.65 27.98 -35.58
N GLY A 325 8.99 27.68 -36.70
CA GLY A 325 7.73 26.91 -36.69
C GLY A 325 7.93 25.48 -36.18
N LEU A 326 8.94 24.78 -36.69
CA LEU A 326 9.19 23.39 -36.26
C LEU A 326 9.63 23.29 -34.81
N VAL A 327 10.46 24.20 -34.30
CA VAL A 327 10.80 24.25 -32.85
C VAL A 327 9.56 24.46 -31.99
N SER A 328 8.65 25.34 -32.38
CA SER A 328 7.40 25.60 -31.71
C SER A 328 6.48 24.37 -31.72
N ASP A 329 6.36 23.71 -32.89
CA ASP A 329 5.53 22.52 -33.04
C ASP A 329 6.07 21.37 -32.19
N THR A 330 7.38 21.12 -32.20
CA THR A 330 8.05 20.10 -31.36
C THR A 330 7.86 20.40 -29.89
N LEU A 331 7.97 21.68 -29.48
CA LEU A 331 7.71 22.06 -28.08
C LEU A 331 6.27 21.79 -27.67
N LEU A 332 5.30 22.09 -28.54
CA LEU A 332 3.89 21.82 -28.29
C LEU A 332 3.61 20.32 -28.20
N GLU A 333 4.22 19.51 -29.06
CA GLU A 333 4.13 18.04 -29.01
C GLU A 333 4.70 17.49 -27.69
N LEU A 334 5.87 17.97 -27.26
CA LEU A 334 6.48 17.57 -25.98
C LEU A 334 5.58 17.95 -24.80
N LEU A 335 5.07 19.18 -24.78
CA LEU A 335 4.16 19.65 -23.72
C LEU A 335 2.81 18.91 -23.70
N ALA A 336 2.39 18.38 -24.85
CA ALA A 336 1.18 17.56 -24.98
C ALA A 336 1.40 16.10 -24.60
N SER A 337 2.67 15.65 -24.54
CA SER A 337 3.00 14.27 -24.17
C SER A 337 2.48 13.98 -22.74
N PRO A 338 1.82 12.84 -22.51
CA PRO A 338 1.35 12.43 -21.18
C PRO A 338 2.48 12.38 -20.12
N GLU A 339 3.73 12.10 -20.53
CA GLU A 339 4.90 12.10 -19.64
C GLU A 339 5.23 13.50 -19.11
N ILE A 340 5.09 14.53 -19.94
CA ILE A 340 5.51 15.90 -19.64
C ILE A 340 4.32 16.77 -19.22
N ALA A 341 3.14 16.50 -19.77
CA ALA A 341 1.92 17.26 -19.48
C ALA A 341 1.61 17.31 -17.99
N SER A 342 1.00 18.44 -17.56
CA SER A 342 0.57 18.62 -16.19
C SER A 342 -0.31 17.48 -15.68
N LYS A 343 0.02 16.92 -14.53
CA LYS A 343 -0.75 15.85 -13.86
C LYS A 343 -1.94 16.40 -13.06
N ARG A 344 -2.34 17.66 -13.30
CA ARG A 344 -3.49 18.29 -12.61
C ARG A 344 -4.77 17.48 -12.73
N VAL A 345 -4.97 16.77 -13.85
CA VAL A 345 -6.12 15.88 -14.06
C VAL A 345 -6.20 14.77 -12.99
N VAL A 346 -5.06 14.33 -12.46
CA VAL A 346 -4.95 13.36 -11.38
C VAL A 346 -5.22 14.04 -10.04
N TRP A 347 -4.30 14.89 -9.61
CA TRP A 347 -4.29 15.39 -8.24
C TRP A 347 -5.46 16.32 -7.89
N ARG A 348 -6.18 16.91 -8.87
CA ARG A 348 -7.41 17.67 -8.60
C ARG A 348 -8.56 16.82 -8.04
N GLN A 349 -8.47 15.49 -8.13
CA GLN A 349 -9.45 14.55 -7.57
C GLN A 349 -9.15 14.25 -6.10
N TYR A 350 -7.96 14.59 -5.64
CA TYR A 350 -7.49 14.35 -4.27
C TYR A 350 -7.77 15.58 -3.40
N ASP A 351 -8.23 15.34 -2.18
CA ASP A 351 -8.24 16.37 -1.17
C ASP A 351 -6.81 16.52 -0.61
N HIS A 352 -6.12 17.55 -1.06
CA HIS A 352 -4.77 17.87 -0.65
C HIS A 352 -4.69 18.95 0.43
N GLN A 353 -5.84 19.47 0.87
CA GLN A 353 -5.96 20.55 1.86
C GLN A 353 -6.60 20.12 3.17
N VAL A 354 -7.16 18.93 3.25
CA VAL A 354 -7.81 18.42 4.46
C VAL A 354 -6.83 18.46 5.66
N GLY A 355 -7.36 18.80 6.82
CA GLY A 355 -6.53 19.00 8.01
C GLY A 355 -5.73 20.32 8.01
N THR A 356 -5.70 21.10 6.93
CA THR A 356 -5.05 22.42 6.82
C THR A 356 -3.53 22.44 7.09
N ASN A 357 -2.86 21.31 6.87
CA ASN A 357 -1.41 21.19 7.10
C ASN A 357 -0.58 21.48 5.84
N THR A 358 -1.16 21.37 4.65
CA THR A 358 -0.46 21.52 3.39
C THR A 358 -0.12 22.98 3.14
N VAL A 359 1.17 23.27 3.03
CA VAL A 359 1.72 24.63 2.76
C VAL A 359 2.03 24.78 1.28
N VAL A 360 2.65 23.76 0.67
CA VAL A 360 2.90 23.71 -0.77
C VAL A 360 2.09 22.53 -1.33
N PRO A 361 1.08 22.82 -2.17
CA PRO A 361 0.20 21.77 -2.72
C PRO A 361 0.86 21.01 -3.88
N PRO A 362 0.20 19.96 -4.41
CA PRO A 362 0.67 19.22 -5.59
C PRO A 362 0.91 20.15 -6.79
N GLY A 363 1.92 19.80 -7.60
CA GLY A 363 2.33 20.56 -8.80
C GLY A 363 3.63 21.33 -8.63
N SER A 364 4.27 21.24 -7.47
CA SER A 364 5.64 21.68 -7.20
C SER A 364 6.58 20.47 -7.10
N ASP A 365 7.89 20.69 -7.02
CA ASP A 365 8.91 19.63 -6.91
C ASP A 365 8.75 18.82 -5.61
N ALA A 366 8.31 19.44 -4.53
CA ALA A 366 7.96 18.78 -3.29
C ALA A 366 6.68 19.35 -2.69
N ALA A 367 5.90 18.51 -2.03
CA ALA A 367 4.85 18.94 -1.14
C ALA A 367 5.46 19.39 0.19
N VAL A 368 4.94 20.46 0.80
CA VAL A 368 5.36 20.89 2.13
C VAL A 368 4.18 20.81 3.09
N VAL A 369 4.34 20.00 4.14
CA VAL A 369 3.31 19.74 5.15
C VAL A 369 3.83 20.20 6.52
N ARG A 370 3.09 21.09 7.17
CA ARG A 370 3.46 21.55 8.53
C ARG A 370 3.15 20.51 9.59
N ILE A 371 3.98 20.47 10.62
CA ILE A 371 3.70 19.69 11.84
C ILE A 371 3.02 20.62 12.84
N LYS A 372 1.72 20.42 13.07
CA LYS A 372 0.90 21.25 13.97
C LYS A 372 1.50 21.31 15.36
N GLY A 373 1.32 22.44 16.02
CA GLY A 373 1.89 22.70 17.35
C GLY A 373 3.40 22.96 17.37
N THR A 374 4.06 22.98 16.20
CA THR A 374 5.50 23.24 16.08
C THR A 374 5.77 24.32 15.01
N LYS A 375 7.05 24.73 14.90
CA LYS A 375 7.56 25.56 13.79
C LYS A 375 8.20 24.72 12.68
N LYS A 376 7.97 23.40 12.67
CA LYS A 376 8.56 22.46 11.72
C LYS A 376 7.58 22.14 10.59
N ALA A 377 8.15 21.79 9.45
CA ALA A 377 7.45 21.23 8.30
C ALA A 377 8.28 20.11 7.68
N LEU A 378 7.64 19.25 6.92
CA LEU A 378 8.27 18.23 6.11
C LEU A 378 8.14 18.64 4.65
N ALA A 379 9.23 18.64 3.90
CA ALA A 379 9.22 18.63 2.45
C ALA A 379 9.26 17.16 2.01
N ILE A 380 8.32 16.75 1.17
CA ILE A 380 8.11 15.35 0.81
C ILE A 380 7.99 15.28 -0.71
N SER A 381 8.80 14.41 -1.33
CA SER A 381 8.74 14.11 -2.75
C SER A 381 8.88 12.61 -2.99
N THR A 382 8.48 12.17 -4.19
CA THR A 382 8.72 10.83 -4.71
C THR A 382 9.37 10.97 -6.06
N ASP A 383 10.33 10.10 -6.36
CA ASP A 383 10.94 10.01 -7.68
C ASP A 383 11.34 8.58 -8.02
N GLY A 384 11.33 8.24 -9.30
CA GLY A 384 11.77 6.96 -9.80
C GLY A 384 11.62 6.87 -11.31
N ASN A 385 12.69 6.46 -11.99
CA ASN A 385 12.69 6.23 -13.43
C ASN A 385 12.99 4.76 -13.76
N ALA A 386 11.95 4.04 -14.19
CA ALA A 386 12.07 2.62 -14.49
C ALA A 386 13.09 2.34 -15.63
N ALA A 387 13.19 3.21 -16.64
CA ALA A 387 14.13 3.03 -17.74
C ALA A 387 15.59 3.19 -17.27
N TYR A 388 15.87 4.14 -16.40
CA TYR A 388 17.20 4.29 -15.82
C TYR A 388 17.59 3.09 -14.95
N THR A 389 16.67 2.63 -14.09
CA THR A 389 16.89 1.46 -13.25
C THR A 389 17.04 0.17 -14.06
N TYR A 390 16.33 0.05 -15.19
CA TYR A 390 16.45 -1.07 -16.12
C TYR A 390 17.82 -1.11 -16.82
N LEU A 391 18.35 0.05 -17.18
CA LEU A 391 19.68 0.17 -17.80
C LEU A 391 20.81 -0.05 -16.78
N ASP A 392 20.71 0.55 -15.62
CA ASP A 392 21.66 0.44 -14.52
C ASP A 392 20.95 0.61 -13.17
N PRO A 393 20.69 -0.48 -12.42
CA PRO A 393 19.98 -0.41 -11.16
C PRO A 393 20.64 0.48 -10.10
N TYR A 394 21.98 0.52 -10.05
CA TYR A 394 22.72 1.36 -9.11
C TYR A 394 22.58 2.84 -9.47
N MET A 395 22.83 3.18 -10.71
CA MET A 395 22.74 4.57 -11.18
C MET A 395 21.30 5.06 -11.19
N GLY A 396 20.32 4.22 -11.58
CA GLY A 396 18.90 4.55 -11.54
C GLY A 396 18.43 4.87 -10.12
N GLY A 397 18.85 4.08 -9.14
CA GLY A 397 18.58 4.35 -7.72
C GLY A 397 19.28 5.61 -7.21
N ALA A 398 20.54 5.83 -7.57
CA ALA A 398 21.27 7.02 -7.20
C ALA A 398 20.64 8.31 -7.76
N ILE A 399 20.18 8.28 -9.03
CA ILE A 399 19.48 9.39 -9.68
C ILE A 399 18.16 9.68 -8.94
N ALA A 400 17.35 8.66 -8.63
CA ALA A 400 16.09 8.83 -7.93
C ALA A 400 16.29 9.52 -6.56
N VAL A 401 17.29 9.10 -5.77
CA VAL A 401 17.62 9.74 -4.50
C VAL A 401 18.10 11.19 -4.69
N ALA A 402 18.93 11.45 -5.69
CA ALA A 402 19.44 12.80 -5.96
C ALA A 402 18.34 13.74 -6.42
N GLU A 403 17.41 13.25 -7.25
CA GLU A 403 16.28 14.02 -7.75
C GLU A 403 15.30 14.36 -6.63
N ALA A 404 14.93 13.36 -5.79
CA ALA A 404 14.06 13.58 -4.64
C ALA A 404 14.68 14.55 -3.59
N ALA A 405 16.01 14.61 -3.50
CA ALA A 405 16.71 15.49 -2.56
C ALA A 405 16.88 16.94 -3.07
N ARG A 406 16.82 17.15 -4.38
CA ARG A 406 17.00 18.45 -5.02
C ARG A 406 15.75 19.32 -4.94
#